data_482eed54a31361706fd7bfc982a544d1
#
_entry.id   482eed54a31361706fd7bfc982a544d1
#
_cell.length_a   1.000
_cell.length_b   1.000
_cell.length_c   1.000
_cell.angle_alpha   90.00
_cell.angle_beta   90.00
_cell.angle_gamma   90.00
#
_symmetry.space_group_name_H-M   'P 1'
#
loop_
_entity.id
_entity.type
_entity.pdbx_description
1 polymer ?
#
loop_
_entity_poly.entity_id
_entity_poly.type
_entity_poly.pdbx_seq_one_letter_code
_entity_poly.pdbx_strand_id
1 'polypeptide(L)'
;CMNLIKLLKIDLIKKFIRKYDYSAAFELGKELKDDISADAYNMLEIANNRLKLKYKEISKITSNNKYDIYPIKDAGNMKLFEYACVLEIKLKKEEYSDFIRGITPLIVDIFEQILKTKMNINVESLCDIRNGVKIWNIGKLKNNDIFDILNNSYIKKGGIKEGPVYSHALAHIIRAKSNDNILKSKVDEIVNVEQNIRNLAAHQIVSVTDKWFVDKSGKSPEEIMNIIRYLLVQAGVEAKKEDWYTYDVMNDKIVRYLE
;
A
#
# COMPACT_ATOMS: atom_id res chain seq x y z
N CYS A 1 -34.68 -27.16 -9.66
CA CYS A 1 -33.22 -27.40 -9.46
C CYS A 1 -32.36 -26.19 -9.88
N MET A 2 -32.63 -25.59 -11.07
CA MET A 2 -31.83 -24.45 -11.59
C MET A 2 -31.82 -23.23 -10.65
N ASN A 3 -32.95 -22.91 -10.01
CA ASN A 3 -33.06 -21.78 -9.07
C ASN A 3 -32.26 -22.00 -7.76
N LEU A 4 -32.20 -23.22 -7.23
CA LEU A 4 -31.45 -23.54 -6.01
C LEU A 4 -29.93 -23.42 -6.22
N ILE A 5 -29.41 -23.90 -7.35
CA ILE A 5 -27.98 -23.80 -7.69
C ILE A 5 -27.56 -22.34 -7.80
N LYS A 6 -28.38 -21.49 -8.42
CA LYS A 6 -28.15 -20.04 -8.50
C LYS A 6 -28.07 -19.40 -7.12
N LEU A 7 -29.03 -19.69 -6.24
CA LEU A 7 -29.05 -19.17 -4.87
C LEU A 7 -27.80 -19.60 -4.09
N LEU A 8 -27.40 -20.87 -4.20
CA LEU A 8 -26.18 -21.37 -3.55
C LEU A 8 -24.92 -20.65 -4.06
N LYS A 9 -24.82 -20.39 -5.37
CA LYS A 9 -23.69 -19.63 -5.95
C LYS A 9 -23.67 -18.19 -5.45
N ILE A 10 -24.81 -17.52 -5.37
CA ILE A 10 -24.92 -16.16 -4.81
C ILE A 10 -24.47 -16.14 -3.35
N ASP A 11 -24.88 -17.11 -2.54
CA ASP A 11 -24.44 -17.22 -1.15
C ASP A 11 -22.94 -17.46 -1.04
N LEU A 12 -22.35 -18.25 -1.94
CA LEU A 12 -20.91 -18.44 -2.00
C LEU A 12 -20.19 -17.14 -2.38
N ILE A 13 -20.67 -16.39 -3.36
CA ILE A 13 -20.13 -15.07 -3.72
C ILE A 13 -20.15 -14.15 -2.49
N LYS A 14 -21.27 -14.04 -1.77
CA LYS A 14 -21.36 -13.25 -0.54
C LYS A 14 -20.35 -13.69 0.52
N LYS A 15 -20.11 -14.99 0.69
CA LYS A 15 -19.09 -15.52 1.60
C LYS A 15 -17.66 -15.16 1.19
N PHE A 16 -17.32 -15.26 -0.11
CA PHE A 16 -16.01 -14.88 -0.61
C PHE A 16 -15.76 -13.38 -0.45
N ILE A 17 -16.75 -12.52 -0.75
CA ILE A 17 -16.67 -11.06 -0.56
C ILE A 17 -16.35 -10.71 0.88
N ARG A 18 -17.05 -11.31 1.86
CA ARG A 18 -16.79 -11.09 3.29
C ARG A 18 -15.38 -11.48 3.74
N LYS A 19 -14.72 -12.38 3.00
CA LYS A 19 -13.34 -12.80 3.20
C LYS A 19 -12.34 -12.04 2.31
N TYR A 20 -12.78 -11.02 1.58
CA TYR A 20 -11.99 -10.29 0.58
C TYR A 20 -11.38 -11.18 -0.49
N ASP A 21 -11.96 -12.35 -0.75
CA ASP A 21 -11.58 -13.21 -1.87
C ASP A 21 -12.36 -12.83 -3.13
N TYR A 22 -12.02 -11.66 -3.64
CA TYR A 22 -12.69 -11.12 -4.82
C TYR A 22 -12.38 -11.90 -6.09
N SER A 23 -11.29 -12.66 -6.12
CA SER A 23 -10.97 -13.51 -7.27
C SER A 23 -11.97 -14.66 -7.41
N ALA A 24 -12.20 -15.40 -6.32
CA ALA A 24 -13.19 -16.49 -6.30
C ALA A 24 -14.62 -15.94 -6.50
N ALA A 25 -14.93 -14.81 -5.86
CA ALA A 25 -16.23 -14.15 -6.03
C ALA A 25 -16.51 -13.77 -7.50
N PHE A 26 -15.52 -13.19 -8.19
CA PHE A 26 -15.65 -12.77 -9.59
C PHE A 26 -15.73 -13.96 -10.55
N GLU A 27 -14.95 -15.04 -10.33
CA GLU A 27 -15.06 -16.25 -11.15
C GLU A 27 -16.48 -16.84 -11.10
N LEU A 28 -17.09 -16.96 -9.91
CA LEU A 28 -18.49 -17.37 -9.79
C LEU A 28 -19.45 -16.33 -10.42
N GLY A 29 -19.14 -15.05 -10.30
CA GLY A 29 -19.92 -13.98 -10.94
C GLY A 29 -19.96 -14.10 -12.46
N LYS A 30 -18.88 -14.56 -13.10
CA LYS A 30 -18.85 -14.82 -14.55
C LYS A 30 -19.82 -15.92 -14.97
N GLU A 31 -19.93 -16.97 -14.13
CA GLU A 31 -20.88 -18.07 -14.39
C GLU A 31 -22.35 -17.64 -14.23
N LEU A 32 -22.59 -16.55 -13.50
CA LEU A 32 -23.92 -15.99 -13.24
C LEU A 32 -24.18 -14.68 -13.98
N LYS A 33 -23.36 -14.34 -14.98
CA LYS A 33 -23.41 -13.03 -15.65
C LYS A 33 -24.79 -12.65 -16.16
N ASP A 34 -25.52 -13.61 -16.71
CA ASP A 34 -26.86 -13.40 -17.24
C ASP A 34 -27.96 -13.50 -16.17
N ASP A 35 -27.59 -13.90 -14.97
CA ASP A 35 -28.51 -14.17 -13.86
C ASP A 35 -28.46 -13.09 -12.75
N ILE A 36 -27.42 -12.28 -12.69
CA ILE A 36 -27.26 -11.19 -11.72
C ILE A 36 -27.36 -9.83 -12.41
N SER A 37 -27.59 -8.78 -11.63
CA SER A 37 -27.64 -7.43 -12.20
C SER A 37 -26.31 -7.01 -12.81
N ALA A 38 -26.34 -6.17 -13.85
CA ALA A 38 -25.13 -5.60 -14.44
C ALA A 38 -24.28 -4.85 -13.40
N ASP A 39 -24.93 -4.21 -12.42
CA ASP A 39 -24.25 -3.52 -11.33
C ASP A 39 -23.53 -4.48 -10.38
N ALA A 40 -24.14 -5.61 -10.05
CA ALA A 40 -23.48 -6.67 -9.28
C ALA A 40 -22.24 -7.21 -10.00
N TYR A 41 -22.39 -7.53 -11.28
CA TYR A 41 -21.28 -8.04 -12.09
C TYR A 41 -20.12 -7.04 -12.19
N ASN A 42 -20.41 -5.78 -12.53
CA ASN A 42 -19.41 -4.72 -12.64
C ASN A 42 -18.70 -4.45 -11.32
N MET A 43 -19.43 -4.45 -10.20
CA MET A 43 -18.83 -4.24 -8.89
C MET A 43 -17.96 -5.41 -8.44
N LEU A 44 -18.29 -6.65 -8.79
CA LEU A 44 -17.43 -7.81 -8.58
C LEU A 44 -16.12 -7.68 -9.37
N GLU A 45 -16.20 -7.25 -10.64
CA GLU A 45 -15.02 -7.01 -11.47
C GLU A 45 -14.16 -5.87 -10.93
N ILE A 46 -14.79 -4.76 -10.51
CA ILE A 46 -14.11 -3.64 -9.85
C ILE A 46 -13.38 -4.12 -8.60
N ALA A 47 -14.05 -4.86 -7.72
CA ALA A 47 -13.45 -5.35 -6.47
C ALA A 47 -12.23 -6.24 -6.72
N ASN A 48 -12.32 -7.16 -7.68
CA ASN A 48 -11.21 -8.02 -8.09
C ASN A 48 -10.02 -7.22 -8.65
N ASN A 49 -10.29 -6.22 -9.48
CA ASN A 49 -9.25 -5.37 -10.06
C ASN A 49 -8.67 -4.38 -9.03
N ARG A 50 -9.49 -3.89 -8.09
CA ARG A 50 -9.09 -2.94 -7.07
C ARG A 50 -8.07 -3.56 -6.09
N LEU A 51 -8.34 -4.77 -5.59
CA LEU A 51 -7.41 -5.48 -4.73
C LEU A 51 -6.06 -5.80 -5.43
N LYS A 52 -6.08 -5.91 -6.76
CA LYS A 52 -4.89 -6.12 -7.60
C LYS A 52 -4.27 -4.82 -8.12
N LEU A 53 -4.76 -3.65 -7.68
CA LEU A 53 -4.31 -2.31 -8.07
C LEU A 53 -4.31 -2.09 -9.61
N LYS A 54 -5.25 -2.73 -10.32
CA LYS A 54 -5.39 -2.62 -11.78
C LYS A 54 -6.20 -1.40 -12.17
N TYR A 55 -5.67 -0.20 -11.92
CA TYR A 55 -6.38 1.07 -12.11
C TYR A 55 -6.91 1.29 -13.54
N LYS A 56 -6.15 0.86 -14.57
CA LYS A 56 -6.55 0.96 -15.98
C LYS A 56 -7.81 0.12 -16.29
N GLU A 57 -7.90 -1.05 -15.69
CA GLU A 57 -9.07 -1.92 -15.88
C GLU A 57 -10.30 -1.35 -15.18
N ILE A 58 -10.11 -0.83 -13.98
CA ILE A 58 -11.19 -0.16 -13.23
C ILE A 58 -11.70 1.07 -13.98
N SER A 59 -10.81 1.91 -14.54
CA SER A 59 -11.23 3.10 -15.27
C SER A 59 -12.09 2.82 -16.49
N LYS A 60 -11.92 1.66 -17.14
CA LYS A 60 -12.78 1.23 -18.25
C LYS A 60 -14.23 0.98 -17.80
N ILE A 61 -14.40 0.42 -16.59
CA ILE A 61 -15.72 0.11 -16.03
C ILE A 61 -16.38 1.38 -15.46
N THR A 62 -15.56 2.27 -14.87
CA THR A 62 -16.05 3.48 -14.20
C THR A 62 -16.14 4.71 -15.11
N SER A 63 -15.87 4.58 -16.42
CA SER A 63 -15.80 5.69 -17.38
C SER A 63 -17.02 6.62 -17.38
N ASN A 64 -18.20 6.13 -16.96
CA ASN A 64 -19.43 6.91 -16.89
C ASN A 64 -19.71 7.51 -15.49
N ASN A 65 -18.72 7.57 -14.60
CA ASN A 65 -18.83 8.06 -13.20
C ASN A 65 -19.95 7.38 -12.37
N LYS A 66 -20.46 6.23 -12.82
CA LYS A 66 -21.53 5.50 -12.13
C LYS A 66 -21.08 4.93 -10.77
N TYR A 67 -19.80 4.55 -10.68
CA TYR A 67 -19.23 3.91 -9.49
C TYR A 67 -18.15 4.82 -8.89
N ASP A 68 -18.50 5.50 -7.81
CA ASP A 68 -17.52 6.23 -6.99
C ASP A 68 -16.98 5.29 -5.91
N ILE A 69 -15.77 4.77 -6.15
CA ILE A 69 -15.16 3.73 -5.33
C ILE A 69 -13.92 4.23 -4.55
N TYR A 70 -13.33 5.35 -4.97
CA TYR A 70 -12.13 5.89 -4.36
C TYR A 70 -12.46 7.07 -3.45
N PRO A 71 -12.23 6.97 -2.13
CA PRO A 71 -12.45 8.09 -1.23
C PRO A 71 -11.45 9.24 -1.47
N ILE A 72 -10.22 8.91 -1.84
CA ILE A 72 -9.16 9.89 -2.13
C ILE A 72 -9.17 10.22 -3.62
N LYS A 73 -9.26 11.51 -3.97
CA LYS A 73 -9.43 11.96 -5.36
C LYS A 73 -8.14 12.38 -6.05
N ASP A 74 -7.15 12.87 -5.31
CA ASP A 74 -5.83 13.12 -5.87
C ASP A 74 -5.17 11.81 -6.30
N ALA A 75 -4.72 11.73 -7.56
CA ALA A 75 -4.27 10.49 -8.16
C ALA A 75 -3.01 9.88 -7.47
N GLY A 76 -2.11 10.72 -6.98
CA GLY A 76 -0.90 10.28 -6.28
C GLY A 76 -1.26 9.73 -4.89
N ASN A 77 -1.99 10.52 -4.12
CA ASN A 77 -2.44 10.16 -2.78
C ASN A 77 -3.40 8.97 -2.80
N MET A 78 -4.26 8.87 -3.81
CA MET A 78 -5.15 7.72 -4.02
C MET A 78 -4.38 6.42 -4.15
N LYS A 79 -3.29 6.39 -4.92
CA LYS A 79 -2.47 5.18 -5.08
C LYS A 79 -1.81 4.76 -3.77
N LEU A 80 -1.27 5.71 -3.02
CA LEU A 80 -0.69 5.43 -1.69
C LEU A 80 -1.72 4.87 -0.73
N PHE A 81 -2.90 5.49 -0.69
CA PHE A 81 -4.01 5.07 0.16
C PHE A 81 -4.51 3.68 -0.21
N GLU A 82 -4.78 3.43 -1.50
CA GLU A 82 -5.25 2.12 -1.98
C GLU A 82 -4.26 1.01 -1.68
N TYR A 83 -2.96 1.27 -1.86
CA TYR A 83 -1.93 0.30 -1.51
C TYR A 83 -1.93 -0.03 0.00
N ALA A 84 -2.08 0.99 0.84
CA ALA A 84 -2.20 0.79 2.30
C ALA A 84 -3.46 0.00 2.68
N CYS A 85 -4.60 0.26 2.02
CA CYS A 85 -5.82 -0.54 2.21
C CYS A 85 -5.61 -2.02 1.81
N VAL A 86 -4.88 -2.28 0.73
CA VAL A 86 -4.53 -3.66 0.34
C VAL A 86 -3.68 -4.34 1.42
N LEU A 87 -2.72 -3.63 2.03
CA LEU A 87 -1.94 -4.16 3.15
C LEU A 87 -2.82 -4.45 4.37
N GLU A 88 -3.77 -3.58 4.67
CA GLU A 88 -4.73 -3.81 5.77
C GLU A 88 -5.59 -5.05 5.53
N ILE A 89 -6.02 -5.29 4.28
CA ILE A 89 -6.74 -6.52 3.92
C ILE A 89 -5.86 -7.75 4.11
N LYS A 90 -4.57 -7.67 3.79
CA LYS A 90 -3.64 -8.78 4.06
C LYS A 90 -3.55 -9.10 5.55
N LEU A 91 -3.57 -8.09 6.42
CA LEU A 91 -3.64 -8.30 7.86
C LEU A 91 -4.96 -8.94 8.29
N LYS A 92 -6.10 -8.45 7.79
CA LYS A 92 -7.43 -9.05 8.07
C LYS A 92 -7.53 -10.52 7.64
N LYS A 93 -6.74 -10.91 6.63
CA LYS A 93 -6.64 -12.29 6.11
C LYS A 93 -5.51 -13.10 6.76
N GLU A 94 -4.78 -12.52 7.71
CA GLU A 94 -3.60 -13.13 8.34
C GLU A 94 -2.50 -13.51 7.33
N GLU A 95 -2.47 -12.85 6.16
CA GLU A 95 -1.44 -13.01 5.12
C GLU A 95 -0.17 -12.20 5.48
N TYR A 96 0.40 -12.49 6.64
CA TYR A 96 1.48 -11.70 7.25
C TYR A 96 2.75 -11.63 6.40
N SER A 97 3.11 -12.71 5.73
CA SER A 97 4.30 -12.74 4.85
C SER A 97 4.14 -11.77 3.68
N ASP A 98 2.95 -11.67 3.11
CA ASP A 98 2.66 -10.74 2.02
C ASP A 98 2.56 -9.29 2.52
N PHE A 99 2.04 -9.08 3.73
CA PHE A 99 2.06 -7.79 4.40
C PHE A 99 3.49 -7.26 4.53
N ILE A 100 4.43 -8.07 5.05
CA ILE A 100 5.84 -7.69 5.20
C ILE A 100 6.46 -7.29 3.86
N ARG A 101 6.25 -8.10 2.82
CA ARG A 101 6.79 -7.82 1.49
C ARG A 101 6.25 -6.52 0.90
N GLY A 102 5.00 -6.20 1.22
CA GLY A 102 4.34 -4.99 0.73
C GLY A 102 4.73 -3.70 1.47
N ILE A 103 5.26 -3.77 2.69
CA ILE A 103 5.62 -2.59 3.47
C ILE A 103 6.71 -1.76 2.79
N THR A 104 7.78 -2.39 2.32
CA THR A 104 8.98 -1.69 1.78
C THR A 104 8.67 -0.71 0.64
N PRO A 105 7.99 -1.12 -0.46
CA PRO A 105 7.70 -0.19 -1.54
C PRO A 105 6.78 0.96 -1.07
N LEU A 106 5.83 0.69 -0.19
CA LEU A 106 4.96 1.72 0.35
C LEU A 106 5.74 2.76 1.18
N ILE A 107 6.68 2.33 2.02
CA ILE A 107 7.49 3.25 2.84
C ILE A 107 8.34 4.17 1.95
N VAL A 108 8.95 3.64 0.90
CA VAL A 108 9.75 4.44 -0.05
C VAL A 108 8.87 5.53 -0.67
N ASP A 109 7.71 5.16 -1.20
CA ASP A 109 6.80 6.11 -1.85
C ASP A 109 6.24 7.15 -0.86
N ILE A 110 5.91 6.75 0.38
CA ILE A 110 5.48 7.68 1.44
C ILE A 110 6.60 8.67 1.77
N PHE A 111 7.83 8.21 1.94
CA PHE A 111 8.96 9.08 2.28
C PHE A 111 9.29 10.06 1.16
N GLU A 112 9.26 9.63 -0.09
CA GLU A 112 9.39 10.53 -1.24
C GLU A 112 8.31 11.60 -1.25
N GLN A 113 7.07 11.21 -0.96
CA GLN A 113 5.95 12.16 -0.92
C GLN A 113 6.08 13.13 0.27
N ILE A 114 6.51 12.68 1.45
CA ILE A 114 6.80 13.56 2.60
C ILE A 114 7.91 14.57 2.24
N LEU A 115 8.99 14.12 1.62
CA LEU A 115 10.09 14.99 1.16
C LEU A 115 9.59 16.04 0.18
N LYS A 116 8.75 15.63 -0.77
CA LYS A 116 8.17 16.53 -1.76
C LYS A 116 7.21 17.55 -1.14
N THR A 117 6.27 17.11 -0.32
CA THR A 117 5.17 17.99 0.17
C THR A 117 5.60 18.88 1.33
N LYS A 118 6.40 18.36 2.27
CA LYS A 118 6.81 19.11 3.48
C LYS A 118 8.16 19.80 3.36
N MET A 119 9.04 19.32 2.51
CA MET A 119 10.43 19.80 2.45
C MET A 119 10.79 20.34 1.08
N ASN A 120 9.86 20.33 0.12
CA ASN A 120 10.07 20.77 -1.27
C ASN A 120 11.27 20.07 -1.94
N ILE A 121 11.51 18.80 -1.60
CA ILE A 121 12.59 17.97 -2.17
C ILE A 121 11.98 16.97 -3.13
N ASN A 122 12.26 17.12 -4.43
CA ASN A 122 11.87 16.14 -5.46
C ASN A 122 12.98 15.10 -5.65
N VAL A 123 12.81 13.92 -5.03
CA VAL A 123 13.78 12.82 -5.10
C VAL A 123 14.01 12.36 -6.54
N GLU A 124 12.98 12.35 -7.37
CA GLU A 124 13.09 11.92 -8.77
C GLU A 124 14.07 12.78 -9.57
N SER A 125 14.15 14.09 -9.27
CA SER A 125 15.11 15.00 -9.92
C SER A 125 16.59 14.70 -9.57
N LEU A 126 16.83 13.95 -8.49
CA LEU A 126 18.16 13.56 -8.01
C LEU A 126 18.60 12.17 -8.48
N CYS A 127 17.75 11.52 -9.26
CA CYS A 127 17.91 10.12 -9.67
C CYS A 127 17.96 9.97 -11.18
N ASP A 128 18.45 8.80 -11.61
CA ASP A 128 18.18 8.21 -12.93
C ASP A 128 17.21 7.05 -12.76
N ILE A 129 16.44 6.75 -13.81
CA ILE A 129 15.56 5.59 -13.84
C ILE A 129 16.21 4.53 -14.72
N ARG A 130 16.53 3.36 -14.14
CA ARG A 130 17.09 2.20 -14.86
C ARG A 130 16.23 0.98 -14.61
N ASN A 131 15.65 0.42 -15.65
CA ASN A 131 14.73 -0.73 -15.57
C ASN A 131 13.57 -0.51 -14.57
N GLY A 132 13.03 0.71 -14.52
CA GLY A 132 11.95 1.07 -13.59
C GLY A 132 12.38 1.32 -12.14
N VAL A 133 13.68 1.23 -11.83
CA VAL A 133 14.23 1.49 -10.49
C VAL A 133 14.89 2.87 -10.45
N LYS A 134 14.59 3.66 -9.42
CA LYS A 134 15.28 4.94 -9.14
C LYS A 134 16.67 4.67 -8.59
N ILE A 135 17.69 5.21 -9.24
CA ILE A 135 19.10 5.08 -8.86
C ILE A 135 19.64 6.48 -8.55
N TRP A 136 20.28 6.66 -7.40
CA TRP A 136 20.93 7.92 -7.07
C TRP A 136 21.93 8.33 -8.14
N ASN A 137 21.80 9.54 -8.68
CA ASN A 137 22.76 10.13 -9.60
C ASN A 137 23.70 11.06 -8.81
N ILE A 138 24.95 10.64 -8.65
CA ILE A 138 25.92 11.37 -7.82
C ILE A 138 26.21 12.77 -8.38
N GLY A 139 26.19 12.95 -9.71
CA GLY A 139 26.37 14.26 -10.35
C GLY A 139 25.26 15.23 -10.00
N LYS A 140 23.99 14.77 -10.02
CA LYS A 140 22.83 15.57 -9.62
C LYS A 140 22.82 15.85 -8.11
N LEU A 141 23.22 14.87 -7.29
CA LEU A 141 23.30 15.03 -5.83
C LEU A 141 24.34 16.07 -5.41
N LYS A 142 25.55 16.09 -5.99
CA LYS A 142 26.64 17.01 -5.65
C LYS A 142 26.29 18.49 -5.76
N ASN A 143 25.27 18.81 -6.55
CA ASN A 143 24.76 20.17 -6.72
C ASN A 143 23.65 20.51 -5.71
N ASN A 144 23.42 19.66 -4.71
CA ASN A 144 22.36 19.80 -3.72
C ASN A 144 22.91 19.47 -2.33
N ASP A 145 22.42 20.15 -1.30
CA ASP A 145 22.80 19.90 0.12
C ASP A 145 22.42 18.50 0.62
N ILE A 146 21.54 17.80 -0.10
CA ILE A 146 21.21 16.38 0.12
C ILE A 146 22.46 15.49 0.00
N PHE A 147 23.42 15.88 -0.86
CA PHE A 147 24.67 15.13 -0.99
C PHE A 147 25.41 15.04 0.34
N ASP A 148 25.56 16.16 1.04
CA ASP A 148 26.29 16.19 2.31
C ASP A 148 25.58 15.37 3.40
N ILE A 149 24.25 15.44 3.45
CA ILE A 149 23.43 14.65 4.37
C ILE A 149 23.67 13.15 4.15
N LEU A 150 23.54 12.69 2.92
CA LEU A 150 23.71 11.29 2.58
C LEU A 150 25.17 10.84 2.71
N ASN A 151 26.11 11.66 2.24
CA ASN A 151 27.53 11.33 2.31
C ASN A 151 28.01 11.17 3.76
N ASN A 152 27.60 12.05 4.66
CA ASN A 152 27.89 11.95 6.09
C ASN A 152 27.20 10.73 6.72
N SER A 153 25.97 10.42 6.35
CA SER A 153 25.24 9.25 6.85
C SER A 153 25.90 7.92 6.46
N TYR A 154 26.58 7.91 5.32
CA TYR A 154 27.28 6.73 4.80
C TYR A 154 28.80 6.79 4.95
N ILE A 155 29.35 7.71 5.73
CA ILE A 155 30.80 7.95 5.85
C ILE A 155 31.59 6.68 6.19
N LYS A 156 31.06 5.84 7.10
CA LYS A 156 31.65 4.55 7.46
C LYS A 156 31.71 3.52 6.32
N LYS A 157 30.92 3.73 5.25
CA LYS A 157 30.86 2.89 4.05
C LYS A 157 31.57 3.55 2.86
N GLY A 158 32.34 4.61 3.10
CA GLY A 158 33.04 5.37 2.06
C GLY A 158 32.18 6.39 1.33
N GLY A 159 31.13 6.90 1.99
CA GLY A 159 30.20 7.89 1.49
C GLY A 159 29.07 7.32 0.63
N ILE A 160 28.21 8.21 0.12
CA ILE A 160 27.12 7.82 -0.78
C ILE A 160 27.65 7.40 -2.15
N LYS A 161 27.13 6.29 -2.66
CA LYS A 161 27.47 5.74 -3.98
C LYS A 161 26.22 5.65 -4.86
N GLU A 162 26.43 5.55 -6.16
CA GLU A 162 25.37 5.20 -7.09
C GLU A 162 24.74 3.86 -6.68
N GLY A 163 23.42 3.82 -6.60
CA GLY A 163 22.65 2.66 -6.18
C GLY A 163 21.18 2.97 -6.02
N PRO A 164 20.34 1.94 -5.81
CA PRO A 164 18.89 2.12 -5.65
C PRO A 164 18.54 3.07 -4.49
N VAL A 165 17.43 3.79 -4.66
CA VAL A 165 16.84 4.61 -3.62
C VAL A 165 16.12 3.70 -2.63
N TYR A 166 16.61 3.65 -1.41
CA TYR A 166 16.04 2.86 -0.33
C TYR A 166 15.43 3.75 0.76
N SER A 167 14.48 3.20 1.51
CA SER A 167 13.79 3.86 2.63
C SER A 167 14.75 4.48 3.64
N HIS A 168 15.83 3.80 4.01
CA HIS A 168 16.80 4.30 4.99
C HIS A 168 17.58 5.54 4.49
N ALA A 169 17.85 5.65 3.18
CA ALA A 169 18.46 6.86 2.62
C ALA A 169 17.50 8.06 2.71
N LEU A 170 16.24 7.85 2.36
CA LEU A 170 15.19 8.88 2.48
C LEU A 170 14.96 9.28 3.94
N ALA A 171 15.01 8.31 4.85
CA ALA A 171 14.92 8.57 6.29
C ALA A 171 16.04 9.48 6.80
N HIS A 172 17.27 9.33 6.32
CA HIS A 172 18.37 10.23 6.67
C HIS A 172 18.06 11.68 6.25
N ILE A 173 17.50 11.86 5.07
CA ILE A 173 17.13 13.20 4.57
C ILE A 173 15.99 13.78 5.44
N ILE A 174 14.95 12.99 5.73
CA ILE A 174 13.82 13.43 6.57
C ILE A 174 14.33 13.85 7.96
N ARG A 175 15.18 13.05 8.60
CA ARG A 175 15.75 13.36 9.91
C ARG A 175 16.55 14.68 9.92
N ALA A 176 17.32 14.92 8.87
CA ALA A 176 18.15 16.11 8.76
C ALA A 176 17.33 17.36 8.46
N LYS A 177 16.27 17.25 7.65
CA LYS A 177 15.47 18.39 7.16
C LYS A 177 14.24 18.70 7.99
N SER A 178 13.71 17.74 8.74
CA SER A 178 12.52 17.96 9.56
C SER A 178 12.87 18.59 10.91
N ASN A 179 12.00 19.48 11.39
CA ASN A 179 11.99 19.96 12.78
C ASN A 179 10.93 19.22 13.63
N ASP A 180 10.13 18.34 13.02
CA ASP A 180 9.08 17.57 13.69
C ASP A 180 9.67 16.30 14.32
N ASN A 181 9.80 16.31 15.65
CA ASN A 181 10.36 15.19 16.40
C ASN A 181 9.45 13.95 16.38
N ILE A 182 8.13 14.14 16.27
CA ILE A 182 7.19 13.01 16.18
C ILE A 182 7.37 12.31 14.82
N LEU A 183 7.45 13.09 13.74
CA LEU A 183 7.72 12.54 12.42
C LEU A 183 9.04 11.78 12.40
N LYS A 184 10.12 12.34 12.96
CA LYS A 184 11.42 11.66 13.03
C LYS A 184 11.31 10.33 13.77
N SER A 185 10.63 10.31 14.92
CA SER A 185 10.42 9.08 15.71
C SER A 185 9.67 8.03 14.92
N LYS A 186 8.58 8.41 14.20
CA LYS A 186 7.80 7.45 13.40
C LYS A 186 8.56 6.95 12.18
N VAL A 187 9.39 7.78 11.56
CA VAL A 187 10.32 7.37 10.50
C VAL A 187 11.34 6.36 11.03
N ASP A 188 11.90 6.58 12.22
CA ASP A 188 12.84 5.64 12.83
C ASP A 188 12.17 4.31 13.18
N GLU A 189 10.98 4.35 13.78
CA GLU A 189 10.23 3.17 14.13
C GLU A 189 9.97 2.28 12.90
N ILE A 190 9.48 2.85 11.79
CA ILE A 190 9.12 2.06 10.61
C ILE A 190 10.35 1.52 9.87
N VAL A 191 11.45 2.28 9.81
CA VAL A 191 12.71 1.81 9.22
C VAL A 191 13.30 0.66 10.03
N ASN A 192 13.26 0.73 11.36
CA ASN A 192 13.70 -0.36 12.23
C ASN A 192 12.84 -1.62 12.03
N VAL A 193 11.52 -1.48 11.94
CA VAL A 193 10.62 -2.59 11.60
C VAL A 193 11.02 -3.21 10.27
N GLU A 194 11.15 -2.40 9.22
CA GLU A 194 11.53 -2.88 7.88
C GLU A 194 12.84 -3.67 7.90
N GLN A 195 13.87 -3.14 8.53
CA GLN A 195 15.19 -3.78 8.60
C GLN A 195 15.15 -5.11 9.35
N ASN A 196 14.46 -5.16 10.49
CA ASN A 196 14.41 -6.35 11.34
C ASN A 196 13.54 -7.48 10.75
N ILE A 197 12.40 -7.13 10.16
CA ILE A 197 11.43 -8.12 9.69
C ILE A 197 11.73 -8.59 8.27
N ARG A 198 12.06 -7.67 7.36
CA ARG A 198 12.28 -7.99 5.95
C ARG A 198 13.40 -8.99 5.73
N ASN A 199 14.54 -8.78 6.39
CA ASN A 199 15.69 -9.67 6.24
C ASN A 199 15.39 -11.08 6.75
N LEU A 200 14.64 -11.20 7.84
CA LEU A 200 14.27 -12.49 8.41
C LEU A 200 13.25 -13.22 7.53
N ALA A 201 12.19 -12.53 7.07
CA ALA A 201 11.17 -13.13 6.22
C ALA A 201 11.67 -13.51 4.82
N ALA A 202 12.72 -12.83 4.31
CA ALA A 202 13.30 -13.11 2.99
C ALA A 202 14.25 -14.33 3.00
N HIS A 203 14.83 -14.67 4.15
CA HIS A 203 15.91 -15.67 4.25
C HIS A 203 15.56 -16.89 5.09
N GLN A 204 14.39 -16.94 5.68
CA GLN A 204 13.98 -18.05 6.54
C GLN A 204 12.59 -18.59 6.15
N ILE A 205 12.43 -19.91 6.17
CA ILE A 205 11.12 -20.56 6.10
C ILE A 205 10.52 -20.49 7.50
N VAL A 206 9.70 -19.49 7.77
CA VAL A 206 9.10 -19.26 9.08
C VAL A 206 7.58 -19.09 8.95
N SER A 207 6.87 -19.59 9.95
CA SER A 207 5.46 -19.23 10.14
C SER A 207 5.39 -17.84 10.76
N VAL A 208 4.94 -16.88 9.99
CA VAL A 208 4.79 -15.49 10.45
C VAL A 208 3.45 -15.34 11.16
N THR A 209 3.50 -14.98 12.44
CA THR A 209 2.32 -14.75 13.30
C THR A 209 2.43 -13.39 13.98
N ASP A 210 1.36 -12.89 14.61
CA ASP A 210 1.39 -11.68 15.43
C ASP A 210 2.50 -11.73 16.48
N LYS A 211 2.64 -12.86 17.17
CA LYS A 211 3.71 -13.07 18.15
C LYS A 211 5.09 -12.94 17.53
N TRP A 212 5.29 -13.51 16.33
CA TRP A 212 6.54 -13.40 15.60
C TRP A 212 6.89 -11.92 15.30
N PHE A 213 5.88 -11.10 14.91
CA PHE A 213 6.10 -9.67 14.70
C PHE A 213 6.59 -8.97 15.95
N VAL A 214 5.91 -9.17 17.08
CA VAL A 214 6.27 -8.56 18.36
C VAL A 214 7.68 -9.01 18.79
N ASP A 215 7.98 -10.29 18.68
CA ASP A 215 9.29 -10.85 19.07
C ASP A 215 10.44 -10.29 18.20
N LYS A 216 10.19 -9.97 16.92
CA LYS A 216 11.23 -9.53 15.98
C LYS A 216 11.32 -8.03 15.79
N SER A 217 10.25 -7.29 15.93
CA SER A 217 10.21 -5.84 15.72
C SER A 217 9.83 -5.03 16.96
N GLY A 218 9.37 -5.68 18.02
CA GLY A 218 8.80 -5.02 19.19
C GLY A 218 7.42 -4.40 18.94
N LYS A 219 6.78 -4.70 17.78
CA LYS A 219 5.49 -4.12 17.38
C LYS A 219 4.57 -5.17 16.79
N SER A 220 3.28 -5.05 17.11
CA SER A 220 2.24 -5.83 16.43
C SER A 220 2.00 -5.32 14.99
N PRO A 221 1.42 -6.15 14.09
CA PRO A 221 1.05 -5.71 12.76
C PRO A 221 0.13 -4.48 12.76
N GLU A 222 -0.79 -4.40 13.70
CA GLU A 222 -1.71 -3.25 13.85
C GLU A 222 -0.96 -1.96 14.25
N GLU A 223 0.02 -2.05 15.17
CA GLU A 223 0.88 -0.90 15.51
C GLU A 223 1.68 -0.42 14.30
N ILE A 224 2.17 -1.35 13.45
CA ILE A 224 2.85 -1.02 12.21
C ILE A 224 1.91 -0.29 11.25
N MET A 225 0.67 -0.77 11.07
CA MET A 225 -0.34 -0.07 10.26
C MET A 225 -0.67 1.32 10.81
N ASN A 226 -0.72 1.50 12.11
CA ASN A 226 -0.95 2.82 12.72
C ASN A 226 0.19 3.80 12.41
N ILE A 227 1.44 3.33 12.39
CA ILE A 227 2.56 4.15 11.94
C ILE A 227 2.42 4.51 10.45
N ILE A 228 2.05 3.56 9.60
CA ILE A 228 1.82 3.79 8.17
C ILE A 228 0.70 4.81 7.96
N ARG A 229 -0.43 4.70 8.67
CA ARG A 229 -1.53 5.68 8.62
C ARG A 229 -1.07 7.09 9.01
N TYR A 230 -0.29 7.21 10.09
CA TYR A 230 0.30 8.49 10.50
C TYR A 230 1.21 9.07 9.39
N LEU A 231 2.09 8.26 8.81
CA LEU A 231 3.02 8.70 7.77
C LEU A 231 2.30 9.09 6.47
N LEU A 232 1.19 8.43 6.12
CA LEU A 232 0.34 8.82 5.00
C LEU A 232 -0.26 10.21 5.19
N VAL A 233 -0.73 10.53 6.40
CA VAL A 233 -1.21 11.89 6.72
C VAL A 233 -0.06 12.90 6.56
N GLN A 234 1.16 12.56 7.00
CA GLN A 234 2.33 13.43 6.82
C GLN A 234 2.72 13.60 5.34
N ALA A 235 2.45 12.61 4.51
CA ALA A 235 2.62 12.66 3.05
C ALA A 235 1.55 13.50 2.33
N GLY A 236 0.49 13.94 3.03
CA GLY A 236 -0.60 14.74 2.48
C GLY A 236 -1.81 13.91 2.03
N VAL A 237 -1.91 12.65 2.45
CA VAL A 237 -3.10 11.82 2.22
C VAL A 237 -4.18 12.21 3.23
N GLU A 238 -5.19 12.91 2.76
CA GLU A 238 -6.33 13.37 3.58
C GLU A 238 -7.41 12.29 3.66
N ALA A 239 -7.13 11.20 4.38
CA ALA A 239 -8.07 10.13 4.62
C ALA A 239 -8.79 10.33 5.97
N LYS A 240 -10.13 10.29 5.96
CA LYS A 240 -10.95 10.27 7.16
C LYS A 240 -10.98 8.86 7.74
N LYS A 241 -11.43 8.75 9.00
CA LYS A 241 -11.54 7.45 9.68
C LYS A 241 -12.42 6.46 8.90
N GLU A 242 -13.54 6.95 8.36
CA GLU A 242 -14.48 6.14 7.57
C GLU A 242 -13.91 5.66 6.24
N ASP A 243 -12.96 6.39 5.64
CA ASP A 243 -12.37 6.02 4.35
C ASP A 243 -11.60 4.68 4.42
N TRP A 244 -11.06 4.34 5.60
CA TRP A 244 -10.37 3.07 5.83
C TRP A 244 -11.27 1.85 5.71
N TYR A 245 -12.60 2.04 5.80
CA TYR A 245 -13.61 0.98 5.61
C TYR A 245 -14.11 0.90 4.15
N THR A 246 -13.43 1.56 3.19
CA THR A 246 -13.87 1.67 1.80
C THR A 246 -14.11 0.31 1.13
N TYR A 247 -13.34 -0.73 1.49
CA TYR A 247 -13.56 -2.09 1.00
C TYR A 247 -14.78 -2.76 1.64
N ASP A 248 -15.03 -2.51 2.91
CA ASP A 248 -16.22 -3.02 3.61
C ASP A 248 -17.49 -2.36 3.05
N VAL A 249 -17.45 -1.04 2.80
CA VAL A 249 -18.53 -0.31 2.13
C VAL A 249 -18.79 -0.85 0.71
N MET A 250 -17.72 -1.18 -0.02
CA MET A 250 -17.85 -1.81 -1.35
C MET A 250 -18.47 -3.21 -1.25
N ASN A 251 -18.08 -4.01 -0.25
CA ASN A 251 -18.64 -5.32 0.02
C ASN A 251 -20.16 -5.25 0.25
N ASP A 252 -20.61 -4.31 1.09
CA ASP A 252 -22.03 -4.10 1.37
C ASP A 252 -22.81 -3.66 0.13
N LYS A 253 -22.21 -2.85 -0.75
CA LYS A 253 -22.83 -2.49 -2.03
C LYS A 253 -23.01 -3.70 -2.95
N ILE A 254 -21.96 -4.55 -3.06
CA ILE A 254 -22.04 -5.75 -3.90
C ILE A 254 -23.14 -6.70 -3.37
N VAL A 255 -23.18 -6.91 -2.05
CA VAL A 255 -24.21 -7.76 -1.42
C VAL A 255 -25.61 -7.27 -1.77
N ARG A 256 -25.88 -5.96 -1.68
CA ARG A 256 -27.19 -5.36 -2.04
C ARG A 256 -27.54 -5.53 -3.52
N TYR A 257 -26.57 -5.44 -4.41
CA TYR A 257 -26.82 -5.65 -5.84
C TYR A 257 -27.09 -7.12 -6.22
N LEU A 258 -26.70 -8.06 -5.32
CA LEU A 258 -26.96 -9.50 -5.46
C LEU A 258 -28.31 -9.94 -4.83
N GLU A 259 -28.99 -9.06 -4.12
CA GLU A 259 -30.34 -9.26 -3.57
C GLU A 259 -31.42 -8.93 -4.61
#